data_5b65379ed745cdbb4e81e9028a75fca8
#
_entry.id   5b65379ed745cdbb4e81e9028a75fca8
#
_cell.length_a   1.000
_cell.length_b   1.000
_cell.length_c   1.000
_cell.angle_alpha   90.00
_cell.angle_beta   90.00
_cell.angle_gamma   90.00
#
_symmetry.space_group_name_H-M   'P 1'
#
loop_
_entity.id
_entity.type
_entity.pdbx_description
1 polymer ?
#
loop_
_entity_poly.entity_id
_entity_poly.type
_entity_poly.pdbx_seq_one_letter_code
_entity_poly.pdbx_strand_id
1 'polypeptide(L)'
;TEWNKISSDLPNDLILAGIPISALNLLEPIRHTSLNDALKMNKEEAKSQSPIYLTSKTNASQLVVYGANETDEFHRQSNIYYEQFKSKERTIDRFSVPEADHFDEMNDLSNENSEFFKKMKKFIELL
;
A
#
# COMPACT_ATOMS: atom_id res chain seq x y z
N THR A 1 7.16 -0.04 -9.59
CA THR A 1 8.55 -0.17 -10.08
C THR A 1 8.55 -0.33 -11.59
N GLU A 2 9.46 0.34 -12.27
CA GLU A 2 9.65 0.21 -13.71
C GLU A 2 10.73 -0.85 -13.96
N TRP A 3 10.33 -2.11 -13.98
CA TRP A 3 11.23 -3.26 -14.09
C TRP A 3 12.09 -3.23 -15.37
N ASN A 4 11.53 -2.73 -16.47
CA ASN A 4 12.25 -2.59 -17.73
C ASN A 4 13.43 -1.60 -17.69
N LYS A 5 13.48 -0.72 -16.67
CA LYS A 5 14.65 0.14 -16.42
C LYS A 5 15.74 -0.59 -15.63
N ILE A 6 15.43 -1.72 -15.02
CA ILE A 6 16.38 -2.55 -14.28
C ILE A 6 17.01 -3.55 -15.26
N SER A 7 16.19 -4.27 -16.02
CA SER A 7 16.64 -5.17 -17.09
C SER A 7 15.52 -5.35 -18.13
N SER A 8 15.88 -5.35 -19.42
CA SER A 8 14.96 -5.63 -20.52
C SER A 8 14.43 -7.06 -20.52
N ASP A 9 15.13 -7.97 -19.82
CA ASP A 9 14.81 -9.40 -19.81
C ASP A 9 13.82 -9.76 -18.69
N LEU A 10 13.47 -8.79 -17.83
CA LEU A 10 12.47 -9.03 -16.79
C LEU A 10 11.06 -9.06 -17.37
N PRO A 11 10.25 -10.05 -17.00
CA PRO A 11 8.87 -10.14 -17.47
C PRO A 11 8.03 -8.96 -16.96
N ASN A 12 7.03 -8.56 -17.74
CA ASN A 12 6.12 -7.46 -17.36
C ASN A 12 5.26 -7.80 -16.12
N ASP A 13 5.03 -9.06 -15.88
CA ASP A 13 4.25 -9.63 -14.78
C ASP A 13 5.11 -10.23 -13.66
N LEU A 14 6.33 -9.72 -13.48
CA LEU A 14 7.26 -10.17 -12.44
C LEU A 14 6.64 -10.15 -11.04
N ILE A 15 5.76 -9.19 -10.78
CA ILE A 15 5.01 -9.09 -9.52
C ILE A 15 3.57 -9.50 -9.77
N LEU A 16 3.16 -10.63 -9.21
CA LEU A 16 1.82 -11.19 -9.34
C LEU A 16 0.81 -10.45 -8.46
N ALA A 17 1.23 -10.02 -7.27
CA ALA A 17 0.38 -9.33 -6.31
C ALA A 17 1.17 -8.39 -5.41
N GLY A 18 0.45 -7.50 -4.71
CA GLY A 18 1.01 -6.60 -3.69
C GLY A 18 0.09 -6.46 -2.49
N ILE A 19 0.69 -6.32 -1.31
CA ILE A 19 -0.06 -6.06 -0.07
C ILE A 19 0.51 -4.78 0.56
N PRO A 20 0.05 -3.59 0.15
CA PRO A 20 0.41 -2.35 0.82
C PRO A 20 -0.23 -2.30 2.21
N ILE A 21 0.59 -2.26 3.25
CA ILE A 21 0.18 -2.20 4.66
C ILE A 21 0.46 -0.78 5.14
N SER A 22 -0.56 -0.06 5.58
CA SER A 22 -0.50 1.33 6.08
C SER A 22 0.38 2.25 5.25
N ALA A 23 0.24 2.10 3.93
CA ALA A 23 1.14 2.75 2.97
C ALA A 23 0.87 4.26 2.87
N LEU A 24 1.95 5.03 2.81
CA LEU A 24 1.90 6.47 2.53
C LEU A 24 1.83 6.68 1.02
N ASN A 25 0.61 6.85 0.51
CA ASN A 25 0.33 6.97 -0.92
C ASN A 25 0.32 8.42 -1.42
N LEU A 26 0.15 9.37 -0.51
CA LEU A 26 0.18 10.81 -0.75
C LEU A 26 1.12 11.45 0.26
N LEU A 27 2.23 12.04 -0.20
CA LEU A 27 3.31 12.52 0.68
C LEU A 27 3.15 13.99 1.10
N GLU A 28 2.23 14.74 0.49
CA GLU A 28 2.01 16.15 0.86
C GLU A 28 1.71 16.35 2.36
N PRO A 29 0.88 15.51 3.04
CA PRO A 29 0.67 15.65 4.49
C PRO A 29 1.96 15.47 5.30
N ILE A 30 2.87 14.61 4.88
CA ILE A 30 4.14 14.34 5.59
C ILE A 30 5.03 15.58 5.63
N ARG A 31 4.96 16.46 4.63
CA ARG A 31 5.71 17.71 4.60
C ARG A 31 5.41 18.63 5.78
N HIS A 32 4.25 18.47 6.40
CA HIS A 32 3.77 19.29 7.51
C HIS A 32 3.96 18.62 8.88
N THR A 33 4.74 17.55 8.94
CA THR A 33 5.06 16.82 10.17
C THR A 33 6.55 16.93 10.51
N SER A 34 6.90 16.58 11.74
CA SER A 34 8.31 16.50 12.18
C SER A 34 9.15 15.49 11.38
N LEU A 35 8.52 14.54 10.68
CA LEU A 35 9.24 13.63 9.80
C LEU A 35 9.93 14.38 8.66
N ASN A 36 9.37 15.51 8.23
CA ASN A 36 9.98 16.30 7.17
C ASN A 36 11.23 17.07 7.62
N ASP A 37 11.48 17.20 8.91
CA ASP A 37 12.73 17.81 9.40
C ASP A 37 13.96 16.99 8.95
N ALA A 38 13.81 15.68 8.88
CA ALA A 38 14.83 14.76 8.37
C ALA A 38 14.78 14.59 6.84
N LEU A 39 13.57 14.47 6.27
CA LEU A 39 13.38 14.23 4.84
C LEU A 39 13.67 15.46 3.98
N LYS A 40 13.42 16.67 4.51
CA LYS A 40 13.57 17.97 3.82
C LYS A 40 12.86 18.01 2.45
N MET A 41 11.77 17.26 2.34
CA MET A 41 11.01 17.09 1.12
C MET A 41 10.28 18.39 0.77
N ASN A 42 10.48 18.90 -0.43
CA ASN A 42 9.73 20.04 -0.96
C ASN A 42 8.41 19.57 -1.62
N LYS A 43 7.61 20.51 -2.13
CA LYS A 43 6.30 20.22 -2.71
C LYS A 43 6.39 19.40 -3.99
N GLU A 44 7.35 19.69 -4.83
CA GLU A 44 7.59 19.01 -6.10
C GLU A 44 8.02 17.55 -5.87
N GLU A 45 8.90 17.34 -4.89
CA GLU A 45 9.33 16.02 -4.47
C GLU A 45 8.17 15.23 -3.87
N ALA A 46 7.40 15.82 -2.95
CA ALA A 46 6.23 15.16 -2.38
C ALA A 46 5.26 14.70 -3.47
N LYS A 47 4.99 15.54 -4.46
CA LYS A 47 4.12 15.19 -5.58
C LYS A 47 4.72 14.08 -6.45
N SER A 48 5.97 14.21 -6.87
CA SER A 48 6.61 13.26 -7.79
C SER A 48 6.86 11.89 -7.18
N GLN A 49 7.03 11.82 -5.86
CA GLN A 49 7.25 10.57 -5.14
C GLN A 49 5.98 9.95 -4.55
N SER A 50 4.83 10.63 -4.65
CA SER A 50 3.56 10.09 -4.16
C SER A 50 3.02 8.98 -5.08
N PRO A 51 2.86 7.73 -4.60
CA PRO A 51 2.34 6.62 -5.41
C PRO A 51 1.00 6.90 -6.07
N ILE A 52 0.15 7.70 -5.45
CA ILE A 52 -1.18 8.04 -5.96
C ILE A 52 -1.15 8.75 -7.34
N TYR A 53 -0.06 9.45 -7.65
CA TYR A 53 0.10 10.15 -8.93
C TYR A 53 0.84 9.32 -9.98
N LEU A 54 1.33 8.14 -9.61
CA LEU A 54 2.04 7.26 -10.54
C LEU A 54 1.04 6.40 -11.30
N THR A 55 1.26 6.28 -12.62
CA THR A 55 0.47 5.36 -13.43
C THR A 55 0.89 3.94 -13.15
N SER A 56 -0.07 3.10 -12.74
CA SER A 56 0.20 1.68 -12.59
C SER A 56 0.41 1.04 -13.97
N LYS A 57 1.50 0.31 -14.12
CA LYS A 57 1.84 -0.45 -15.34
C LYS A 57 1.60 -1.96 -15.19
N THR A 58 0.93 -2.38 -14.13
CA THR A 58 0.62 -3.78 -13.86
C THR A 58 -0.82 -3.95 -13.45
N ASN A 59 -1.40 -5.08 -13.79
CA ASN A 59 -2.72 -5.53 -13.32
C ASN A 59 -2.61 -6.47 -12.11
N ALA A 60 -1.43 -6.51 -11.46
CA ALA A 60 -1.23 -7.32 -10.26
C ALA A 60 -2.32 -7.09 -9.22
N SER A 61 -2.84 -8.18 -8.69
CA SER A 61 -3.85 -8.14 -7.62
C SER A 61 -3.31 -7.44 -6.38
N GLN A 62 -4.17 -6.72 -5.64
CA GLN A 62 -3.73 -6.01 -4.44
C GLN A 62 -4.69 -6.22 -3.28
N LEU A 63 -4.13 -6.31 -2.08
CA LEU A 63 -4.85 -6.27 -0.82
C LEU A 63 -4.34 -5.06 -0.02
N VAL A 64 -5.13 -3.99 0.02
CA VAL A 64 -4.80 -2.77 0.79
C VAL A 64 -5.15 -2.99 2.25
N VAL A 65 -4.16 -2.92 3.14
CA VAL A 65 -4.33 -3.22 4.57
C VAL A 65 -4.01 -1.97 5.40
N TYR A 66 -4.74 -1.78 6.48
CA TYR A 66 -4.51 -0.74 7.49
C TYR A 66 -5.13 -1.15 8.83
N GLY A 67 -4.60 -0.64 9.94
CA GLY A 67 -5.13 -0.91 11.27
C GLY A 67 -6.41 -0.12 11.57
N ALA A 68 -7.36 -0.74 12.25
CA ALA A 68 -8.63 -0.09 12.61
C ALA A 68 -8.44 1.07 13.60
N ASN A 69 -7.40 1.01 14.43
CA ASN A 69 -7.07 2.04 15.43
C ASN A 69 -5.97 3.02 14.96
N GLU A 70 -5.58 2.97 13.69
CA GLU A 70 -4.69 3.99 13.13
C GLU A 70 -5.38 5.36 13.05
N THR A 71 -4.57 6.39 12.82
CA THR A 71 -5.09 7.75 12.64
C THR A 71 -5.95 7.86 11.37
N ASP A 72 -6.86 8.83 11.36
CA ASP A 72 -7.72 9.12 10.20
C ASP A 72 -6.93 9.32 8.90
N GLU A 73 -5.69 9.78 8.99
CA GLU A 73 -4.85 9.99 7.81
C GLU A 73 -4.45 8.66 7.14
N PHE A 74 -4.10 7.62 7.90
CA PHE A 74 -3.83 6.29 7.32
C PHE A 74 -5.09 5.69 6.68
N HIS A 75 -6.24 5.83 7.33
CA HIS A 75 -7.53 5.42 6.76
C HIS A 75 -7.81 6.16 5.46
N ARG A 76 -7.64 7.49 5.45
CA ARG A 76 -7.84 8.31 4.27
C ARG A 76 -6.92 7.91 3.14
N GLN A 77 -5.62 7.72 3.40
CA GLN A 77 -4.64 7.34 2.38
C GLN A 77 -4.91 5.97 1.77
N SER A 78 -5.27 4.99 2.59
CA SER A 78 -5.67 3.66 2.13
C SER A 78 -6.92 3.71 1.27
N ASN A 79 -7.90 4.53 1.67
CA ASN A 79 -9.15 4.70 0.94
C ASN A 79 -8.93 5.37 -0.43
N ILE A 80 -8.19 6.49 -0.49
CA ILE A 80 -7.95 7.18 -1.77
C ILE A 80 -7.15 6.30 -2.73
N TYR A 81 -6.20 5.52 -2.22
CA TYR A 81 -5.44 4.57 -3.04
C TYR A 81 -6.35 3.48 -3.61
N TYR A 82 -7.16 2.86 -2.76
CA TYR A 82 -8.13 1.85 -3.20
C TYR A 82 -9.08 2.40 -4.28
N GLU A 83 -9.70 3.57 -4.04
CA GLU A 83 -10.63 4.18 -4.99
C GLU A 83 -9.96 4.56 -6.31
N GLN A 84 -8.72 5.04 -6.27
CA GLN A 84 -7.95 5.42 -7.45
C GLN A 84 -7.61 4.23 -8.35
N PHE A 85 -7.26 3.09 -7.75
CA PHE A 85 -6.69 1.97 -8.49
C PHE A 85 -7.65 0.80 -8.67
N LYS A 86 -8.84 0.81 -8.07
CA LYS A 86 -9.85 -0.20 -8.36
C LYS A 86 -10.33 -0.07 -9.81
N SER A 87 -10.40 -1.18 -10.51
CA SER A 87 -10.93 -1.26 -11.88
C SER A 87 -11.54 -2.63 -12.13
N LYS A 88 -12.22 -2.79 -13.28
CA LYS A 88 -12.76 -4.11 -13.68
C LYS A 88 -11.67 -5.11 -14.07
N GLU A 89 -10.47 -4.61 -14.41
CA GLU A 89 -9.36 -5.41 -14.93
C GLU A 89 -8.37 -5.80 -13.83
N ARG A 90 -8.53 -5.22 -12.63
CA ARG A 90 -7.64 -5.47 -11.48
C ARG A 90 -8.43 -5.89 -10.26
N THR A 91 -8.05 -7.01 -9.68
CA THR A 91 -8.53 -7.40 -8.35
C THR A 91 -7.81 -6.55 -7.31
N ILE A 92 -8.55 -5.67 -6.66
CA ILE A 92 -8.07 -4.93 -5.50
C ILE A 92 -9.10 -5.06 -4.39
N ASP A 93 -8.65 -5.46 -3.21
CA ASP A 93 -9.48 -5.58 -2.01
C ASP A 93 -8.89 -4.72 -0.88
N ARG A 94 -9.65 -4.52 0.15
CA ARG A 94 -9.31 -3.67 1.28
C ARG A 94 -9.64 -4.40 2.57
N PHE A 95 -8.71 -4.36 3.53
CA PHE A 95 -8.88 -5.00 4.82
C PHE A 95 -8.42 -4.08 5.95
N SER A 96 -9.30 -3.85 6.91
CA SER A 96 -8.98 -3.18 8.17
C SER A 96 -8.67 -4.24 9.21
N VAL A 97 -7.46 -4.21 9.77
CA VAL A 97 -7.04 -5.14 10.84
C VAL A 97 -7.75 -4.72 12.14
N PRO A 98 -8.63 -5.57 12.69
CA PRO A 98 -9.38 -5.20 13.89
C PRO A 98 -8.47 -4.85 15.07
N GLU A 99 -8.82 -3.80 15.81
CA GLU A 99 -8.13 -3.33 17.02
C GLU A 99 -6.64 -3.01 16.89
N ALA A 100 -6.04 -3.16 15.69
CA ALA A 100 -4.63 -2.89 15.45
C ALA A 100 -4.35 -1.40 15.26
N ASP A 101 -3.27 -0.93 15.86
CA ASP A 101 -2.60 0.31 15.50
C ASP A 101 -1.50 0.04 14.46
N HIS A 102 -0.71 1.08 14.13
CA HIS A 102 0.35 1.01 13.12
C HIS A 102 1.44 -0.04 13.40
N PHE A 103 1.65 -0.42 14.64
CA PHE A 103 2.67 -1.40 15.04
C PHE A 103 2.08 -2.80 15.22
N ASP A 104 0.82 -2.88 15.66
CA ASP A 104 0.12 -4.13 15.92
C ASP A 104 -0.11 -4.95 14.65
N GLU A 105 -0.28 -4.29 13.49
CA GLU A 105 -0.44 -4.95 12.20
C GLU A 105 0.68 -5.95 11.91
N MET A 106 1.92 -5.59 12.22
CA MET A 106 3.06 -6.47 11.98
C MET A 106 3.10 -7.64 12.97
N ASN A 107 2.63 -7.44 14.21
CA ASN A 107 2.44 -8.51 15.18
C ASN A 107 1.37 -9.49 14.70
N ASP A 108 0.25 -8.98 14.22
CA ASP A 108 -0.84 -9.78 13.66
C ASP A 108 -0.42 -10.55 12.41
N LEU A 109 0.38 -9.92 11.55
CA LEU A 109 0.93 -10.58 10.37
C LEU A 109 1.81 -11.79 10.72
N SER A 110 2.51 -11.73 11.86
CA SER A 110 3.37 -12.83 12.34
C SER A 110 2.61 -13.95 13.06
N ASN A 111 1.33 -13.74 13.38
CA ASN A 111 0.48 -14.68 14.10
C ASN A 111 -0.47 -15.41 13.16
N GLU A 112 -0.23 -16.71 12.92
CA GLU A 112 -1.04 -17.54 12.03
C GLU A 112 -2.53 -17.65 12.43
N ASN A 113 -2.86 -17.36 13.68
CA ASN A 113 -4.22 -17.38 14.19
C ASN A 113 -4.95 -16.05 14.01
N SER A 114 -4.26 -14.96 13.67
CA SER A 114 -4.86 -13.65 13.45
C SER A 114 -5.76 -13.62 12.23
N GLU A 115 -6.70 -12.67 12.22
CA GLU A 115 -7.55 -12.44 11.06
C GLU A 115 -6.74 -11.90 9.89
N PHE A 116 -5.73 -11.09 10.15
CA PHE A 116 -4.88 -10.54 9.10
C PHE A 116 -4.07 -11.65 8.40
N PHE A 117 -3.41 -12.52 9.16
CA PHE A 117 -2.67 -13.63 8.56
C PHE A 117 -3.57 -14.52 7.70
N LYS A 118 -4.76 -14.87 8.21
CA LYS A 118 -5.74 -15.68 7.46
C LYS A 118 -6.24 -14.99 6.20
N LYS A 119 -6.50 -13.67 6.26
CA LYS A 119 -6.92 -12.87 5.10
C LYS A 119 -5.82 -12.80 4.05
N MET A 120 -4.57 -12.56 4.47
CA MET A 120 -3.40 -12.54 3.59
C MET A 120 -3.19 -13.92 2.93
N LYS A 121 -3.21 -15.01 3.71
CA LYS A 121 -3.07 -16.37 3.18
C LYS A 121 -4.12 -16.66 2.13
N LYS A 122 -5.40 -16.39 2.42
CA LYS A 122 -6.49 -16.57 1.46
C LYS A 122 -6.30 -15.72 0.19
N PHE A 123 -5.82 -14.50 0.32
CA PHE A 123 -5.52 -13.65 -0.84
C PHE A 123 -4.43 -14.26 -1.73
N ILE A 124 -3.36 -14.79 -1.13
CA ILE A 124 -2.26 -15.44 -1.87
C ILE A 124 -2.72 -16.73 -2.55
N GLU A 125 -3.57 -17.53 -1.89
CA GLU A 125 -4.11 -18.78 -2.44
C GLU A 125 -5.06 -18.58 -3.64
N LEU A 126 -5.54 -17.36 -3.87
CA LEU A 126 -6.43 -17.01 -4.98
C LEU A 126 -5.68 -16.41 -6.20
N LEU A 127 -4.37 -16.27 -6.12
CA LEU A 127 -3.52 -15.79 -7.23
C LEU A 127 -3.23 -16.88 -8.24
#